data_56acd2e8063cbba24467d4231d2e0220
#
_entry.id   56acd2e8063cbba24467d4231d2e0220
#
_cell.length_a   1.000
_cell.length_b   1.000
_cell.length_c   1.000
_cell.angle_alpha   90.00
_cell.angle_beta   90.00
_cell.angle_gamma   90.00
#
_symmetry.space_group_name_H-M   'P 1'
#
loop_
_entity.id
_entity.type
_entity.pdbx_description
1 polymer ?
#
loop_
_entity_poly.entity_id
_entity_poly.type
_entity_poly.pdbx_seq_one_letter_code
_entity_poly.pdbx_strand_id
1 'polypeptide(L)'
;MITFLSSRRRLVDAPVFTGKSFTLFVLYFTVVMEALISELGLPPSLRYINDFFVVILFLALIAKPGRVIARVGVPVLLATMIVFFVFTSSSILSEVKPALYLWALRNTFRGFIFFFACVTYLRKEDLPRVIDALLMLQVVSLFLALDQHFVLGLDMDSTGGLFGRGNGAGVNPFNALLFAYYFNTYLSGNQSIKKLIVSLTSSLLIAAVAEEKITFVLFVVIILVSLLLTRASKRLVAAVLIAVVAGCIGLNILRILYPEMFDIMTSFDEMGQYLTSTHDVGYVLPRVGAFPIIKKMFFGSDFLKTLFGVGFGNGETSSFSFLVGPYYAAYGFLNYRWFTHQWVFLECGYLGFYCYLSFFIIVLLTIMKKLRSVTREEQSLLICGAALTICAVISIWYNATLKVDMCYLTFFSLSLGFIVPSSSNRETSK
;
A
#
# COMPACT_ATOMS: atom_id res chain seq x y z
N MET A 1 28.74 62.51 9.16
CA MET A 1 29.74 61.41 9.18
C MET A 1 29.00 60.09 9.18
N ILE A 2 28.85 59.56 8.09
CA ILE A 2 28.65 58.27 7.49
C ILE A 2 28.28 57.16 8.50
N THR A 3 27.02 56.72 8.47
CA THR A 3 26.59 55.38 8.89
C THR A 3 26.01 54.67 7.66
N PHE A 4 26.89 54.04 6.91
CA PHE A 4 26.57 53.14 5.82
C PHE A 4 26.69 51.71 6.29
N LEU A 5 25.74 50.87 5.82
CA LEU A 5 25.82 49.42 5.65
C LEU A 5 25.48 48.55 6.84
N SER A 6 24.25 48.08 6.87
CA SER A 6 23.98 46.63 6.83
C SER A 6 22.56 46.29 6.40
N SER A 7 22.17 46.62 5.19
CA SER A 7 21.10 45.87 4.54
C SER A 7 21.71 44.59 3.97
N ARG A 8 21.94 43.58 4.82
CA ARG A 8 22.07 42.23 4.30
C ARG A 8 20.76 41.91 3.62
N ARG A 9 20.74 42.05 2.29
CA ARG A 9 19.74 41.44 1.42
C ARG A 9 19.62 39.99 1.89
N ARG A 10 18.45 39.65 2.41
CA ARG A 10 18.03 38.23 2.49
C ARG A 10 18.14 37.72 1.05
N LEU A 11 19.18 36.93 0.79
CA LEU A 11 19.25 36.07 -0.37
C LEU A 11 17.89 35.38 -0.40
N VAL A 12 17.17 35.57 -1.48
CA VAL A 12 15.91 34.91 -1.81
C VAL A 12 16.12 33.44 -1.42
N ASP A 13 15.41 33.01 -0.36
CA ASP A 13 15.38 31.61 0.03
C ASP A 13 14.82 30.86 -1.18
N ALA A 14 15.71 30.32 -2.01
CA ALA A 14 15.33 29.30 -2.97
C ALA A 14 14.54 28.23 -2.18
N PRO A 15 13.42 27.72 -2.68
CA PRO A 15 12.62 26.76 -1.94
C PRO A 15 13.51 25.59 -1.58
N VAL A 16 14.03 25.59 -0.35
CA VAL A 16 14.78 24.47 0.18
C VAL A 16 13.79 23.31 0.18
N PHE A 17 14.04 22.30 -0.65
CA PHE A 17 13.26 21.08 -0.66
C PHE A 17 13.30 20.49 0.75
N THR A 18 12.28 20.78 1.55
CA THR A 18 12.19 20.25 2.89
C THR A 18 11.87 18.75 2.76
N GLY A 19 12.32 17.92 3.71
CA GLY A 19 12.01 16.49 3.71
C GLY A 19 10.51 16.21 3.57
N LYS A 20 9.64 17.13 4.06
CA LYS A 20 8.19 17.10 3.88
C LYS A 20 7.80 17.25 2.40
N SER A 21 8.22 18.33 1.74
CA SER A 21 7.87 18.60 0.34
C SER A 21 8.37 17.49 -0.57
N PHE A 22 9.53 16.93 -0.27
CA PHE A 22 10.09 15.83 -1.03
C PHE A 22 9.29 14.52 -0.81
N THR A 23 8.89 14.21 0.42
CA THR A 23 8.03 13.05 0.71
C THR A 23 6.67 13.16 -0.01
N LEU A 24 6.07 14.35 -0.01
CA LEU A 24 4.81 14.59 -0.73
C LEU A 24 4.98 14.49 -2.26
N PHE A 25 6.10 14.99 -2.78
CA PHE A 25 6.41 14.85 -4.20
C PHE A 25 6.49 13.38 -4.61
N VAL A 26 7.19 12.54 -3.86
CA VAL A 26 7.28 11.09 -4.11
C VAL A 26 5.89 10.46 -4.10
N LEU A 27 5.02 10.82 -3.13
CA LEU A 27 3.65 10.31 -3.05
C LEU A 27 2.85 10.64 -4.31
N TYR A 28 2.79 11.90 -4.69
CA TYR A 28 2.01 12.32 -5.86
C TYR A 28 2.59 11.79 -7.17
N PHE A 29 3.91 11.79 -7.30
CA PHE A 29 4.58 11.24 -8.47
C PHE A 29 4.25 9.75 -8.64
N THR A 30 4.25 8.97 -7.56
CA THR A 30 3.86 7.55 -7.61
C THR A 30 2.43 7.36 -8.13
N VAL A 31 1.48 8.22 -7.73
CA VAL A 31 0.08 8.11 -8.15
C VAL A 31 -0.11 8.42 -9.64
N VAL A 32 0.63 9.39 -10.16
CA VAL A 32 0.42 9.84 -11.55
C VAL A 32 1.37 9.19 -12.56
N MET A 33 2.46 8.59 -12.10
CA MET A 33 3.56 8.09 -12.94
C MET A 33 3.09 7.09 -14.00
N GLU A 34 2.24 6.14 -13.61
CA GLU A 34 1.77 5.10 -14.54
C GLU A 34 0.86 5.68 -15.63
N ALA A 35 0.01 6.67 -15.30
CA ALA A 35 -0.76 7.39 -16.30
C ALA A 35 0.14 8.20 -17.25
N LEU A 36 1.21 8.82 -16.74
CA LEU A 36 2.18 9.51 -17.59
C LEU A 36 2.84 8.54 -18.60
N ILE A 37 3.12 7.32 -18.19
CA ILE A 37 3.70 6.29 -19.06
C ILE A 37 2.67 5.75 -20.05
N SER A 38 1.48 5.34 -19.57
CA SER A 38 0.50 4.60 -20.37
C SER A 38 -0.37 5.48 -21.26
N GLU A 39 -0.72 6.71 -20.79
CA GLU A 39 -1.63 7.60 -21.51
C GLU A 39 -0.87 8.69 -22.29
N LEU A 40 0.27 9.17 -21.78
CA LEU A 40 1.07 10.18 -22.47
C LEU A 40 2.27 9.61 -23.22
N GLY A 41 2.48 8.28 -23.17
CA GLY A 41 3.56 7.61 -23.91
C GLY A 41 4.97 7.93 -23.40
N LEU A 42 5.12 8.35 -22.14
CA LEU A 42 6.45 8.59 -21.58
C LEU A 42 7.24 7.28 -21.39
N PRO A 43 8.58 7.34 -21.41
CA PRO A 43 9.40 6.14 -21.33
C PRO A 43 9.13 5.33 -20.03
N PRO A 44 9.03 4.01 -20.06
CA PRO A 44 8.86 3.14 -18.88
C PRO A 44 9.97 3.28 -17.84
N SER A 45 11.15 3.76 -18.26
CA SER A 45 12.27 4.08 -17.36
C SER A 45 11.94 5.15 -16.32
N LEU A 46 10.86 5.93 -16.51
CA LEU A 46 10.36 6.91 -15.55
C LEU A 46 10.08 6.28 -14.17
N ARG A 47 9.71 4.98 -14.13
CA ARG A 47 9.51 4.22 -12.89
C ARG A 47 10.74 4.21 -11.98
N TYR A 48 11.94 4.19 -12.56
CA TYR A 48 13.20 4.16 -11.80
C TYR A 48 13.55 5.49 -11.12
N ILE A 49 12.88 6.59 -11.48
CA ILE A 49 13.08 7.90 -10.82
C ILE A 49 12.64 7.82 -9.36
N ASN A 50 11.54 7.08 -9.06
CA ASN A 50 11.10 6.86 -7.68
C ASN A 50 12.18 6.19 -6.82
N ASP A 51 12.98 5.31 -7.40
CA ASP A 51 14.04 4.62 -6.67
C ASP A 51 15.14 5.56 -6.23
N PHE A 52 15.51 6.49 -7.11
CA PHE A 52 16.46 7.54 -6.77
C PHE A 52 15.94 8.41 -5.61
N PHE A 53 14.66 8.75 -5.64
CA PHE A 53 14.04 9.53 -4.56
C PHE A 53 14.01 8.76 -3.24
N VAL A 54 13.79 7.45 -3.26
CA VAL A 54 13.82 6.61 -2.05
C VAL A 54 15.21 6.56 -1.44
N VAL A 55 16.26 6.49 -2.26
CA VAL A 55 17.65 6.56 -1.76
C VAL A 55 17.91 7.90 -1.05
N ILE A 56 17.45 9.02 -1.63
CA ILE A 56 17.57 10.34 -0.98
C ILE A 56 16.80 10.37 0.36
N LEU A 57 15.58 9.84 0.40
CA LEU A 57 14.79 9.73 1.64
C LEU A 57 15.51 8.88 2.68
N PHE A 58 16.08 7.75 2.28
CA PHE A 58 16.83 6.87 3.17
C PHE A 58 18.04 7.59 3.80
N LEU A 59 18.84 8.28 2.98
CA LEU A 59 19.97 9.07 3.48
C LEU A 59 19.52 10.19 4.44
N ALA A 60 18.39 10.85 4.13
CA ALA A 60 17.82 11.89 4.99
C ALA A 60 17.30 11.34 6.33
N LEU A 61 16.80 10.09 6.37
CA LEU A 61 16.37 9.42 7.59
C LEU A 61 17.57 8.99 8.46
N ILE A 62 18.62 8.44 7.84
CA ILE A 62 19.86 8.07 8.55
C ILE A 62 20.52 9.30 9.18
N ALA A 63 20.43 10.47 8.54
CA ALA A 63 20.96 11.71 9.10
C ALA A 63 20.21 12.19 10.36
N LYS A 64 19.02 11.63 10.66
CA LYS A 64 18.16 12.05 11.79
C LYS A 64 17.57 10.85 12.56
N PRO A 65 18.37 9.88 13.03
CA PRO A 65 17.88 8.62 13.58
C PRO A 65 17.03 8.82 14.85
N GLY A 66 17.39 9.75 15.73
CA GLY A 66 16.65 10.05 16.95
C GLY A 66 15.21 10.51 16.65
N ARG A 67 14.99 11.26 15.58
CA ARG A 67 13.65 11.70 15.18
C ARG A 67 12.81 10.53 14.65
N VAL A 68 13.42 9.62 13.92
CA VAL A 68 12.74 8.40 13.43
C VAL A 68 12.27 7.55 14.63
N ILE A 69 13.17 7.26 15.56
CA ILE A 69 12.88 6.45 16.75
C ILE A 69 11.78 7.10 17.60
N ALA A 70 11.85 8.41 17.82
CA ALA A 70 10.86 9.15 18.61
C ALA A 70 9.44 9.12 17.99
N ARG A 71 9.34 9.10 16.67
CA ARG A 71 8.06 9.13 15.96
C ARG A 71 7.47 7.75 15.73
N VAL A 72 8.28 6.81 15.29
CA VAL A 72 7.85 5.44 14.91
C VAL A 72 7.72 4.55 16.14
N GLY A 73 8.66 4.64 17.06
CA GLY A 73 8.79 3.77 18.22
C GLY A 73 9.68 2.54 17.95
N VAL A 74 10.35 2.11 19.01
CA VAL A 74 11.31 0.99 18.98
C VAL A 74 10.70 -0.32 18.45
N PRO A 75 9.47 -0.74 18.82
CA PRO A 75 8.93 -2.02 18.37
C PRO A 75 8.82 -2.14 16.83
N VAL A 76 8.35 -1.08 16.16
CA VAL A 76 8.18 -1.09 14.70
C VAL A 76 9.53 -1.04 13.99
N LEU A 77 10.49 -0.28 14.51
CA LEU A 77 11.84 -0.24 13.98
C LEU A 77 12.51 -1.61 14.12
N LEU A 78 12.39 -2.25 15.29
CA LEU A 78 12.95 -3.59 15.55
C LEU A 78 12.31 -4.63 14.61
N ALA A 79 10.98 -4.61 14.42
CA ALA A 79 10.31 -5.49 13.47
C ALA A 79 10.87 -5.33 12.05
N THR A 80 11.07 -4.09 11.60
CA THR A 80 11.67 -3.83 10.28
C THR A 80 13.10 -4.37 10.17
N MET A 81 13.91 -4.21 11.23
CA MET A 81 15.27 -4.75 11.28
C MET A 81 15.28 -6.29 11.25
N ILE A 82 14.34 -6.94 11.96
CA ILE A 82 14.20 -8.40 11.92
C ILE A 82 13.88 -8.88 10.51
N VAL A 83 12.92 -8.22 9.83
CA VAL A 83 12.60 -8.55 8.43
C VAL A 83 13.84 -8.39 7.55
N PHE A 84 14.58 -7.30 7.69
CA PHE A 84 15.79 -7.05 6.93
C PHE A 84 16.84 -8.15 7.16
N PHE A 85 17.13 -8.49 8.41
CA PHE A 85 18.14 -9.51 8.75
C PHE A 85 17.73 -10.90 8.27
N VAL A 86 16.46 -11.30 8.42
CA VAL A 86 15.99 -12.61 7.96
C VAL A 86 16.06 -12.71 6.44
N PHE A 87 15.66 -11.67 5.70
CA PHE A 87 15.71 -11.65 4.24
C PHE A 87 17.16 -11.66 3.73
N THR A 88 18.04 -10.90 4.39
CA THR A 88 19.48 -10.92 4.10
C THR A 88 20.08 -12.30 4.37
N SER A 89 19.72 -12.95 5.49
CA SER A 89 20.16 -14.31 5.82
C SER A 89 19.72 -15.32 4.76
N SER A 90 18.48 -15.20 4.27
CA SER A 90 17.97 -16.03 3.15
C SER A 90 18.87 -15.89 1.90
N SER A 91 19.24 -14.66 1.54
CA SER A 91 20.12 -14.40 0.39
C SER A 91 21.52 -14.99 0.60
N ILE A 92 22.09 -14.85 1.79
CA ILE A 92 23.45 -15.36 2.10
C ILE A 92 23.46 -16.90 2.06
N LEU A 93 22.48 -17.54 2.72
CA LEU A 93 22.37 -19.00 2.78
C LEU A 93 22.14 -19.64 1.41
N SER A 94 21.54 -18.92 0.48
CA SER A 94 21.27 -19.39 -0.88
C SER A 94 22.25 -18.85 -1.91
N GLU A 95 23.34 -18.21 -1.49
CA GLU A 95 24.39 -17.64 -2.34
C GLU A 95 23.85 -16.75 -3.48
N VAL A 96 22.85 -15.92 -3.16
CA VAL A 96 22.21 -15.05 -4.15
C VAL A 96 23.20 -14.03 -4.68
N LYS A 97 23.24 -13.83 -5.99
CA LYS A 97 24.10 -12.82 -6.63
C LYS A 97 23.84 -11.44 -6.04
N PRO A 98 24.89 -10.66 -5.70
CA PRO A 98 24.74 -9.34 -5.05
C PRO A 98 23.79 -8.39 -5.80
N ALA A 99 23.81 -8.40 -7.14
CA ALA A 99 22.91 -7.56 -7.96
C ALA A 99 21.43 -7.93 -7.75
N LEU A 100 21.10 -9.22 -7.69
CA LEU A 100 19.75 -9.72 -7.44
C LEU A 100 19.29 -9.38 -6.01
N TYR A 101 20.17 -9.55 -5.03
CA TYR A 101 19.90 -9.16 -3.64
C TYR A 101 19.59 -7.66 -3.52
N LEU A 102 20.40 -6.79 -4.10
CA LEU A 102 20.17 -5.35 -4.09
C LEU A 102 18.86 -4.97 -4.80
N TRP A 103 18.54 -5.66 -5.90
CA TRP A 103 17.28 -5.49 -6.61
C TRP A 103 16.07 -5.88 -5.78
N ALA A 104 16.14 -7.00 -5.07
CA ALA A 104 15.10 -7.44 -4.15
C ALA A 104 14.95 -6.50 -2.94
N LEU A 105 16.07 -6.03 -2.36
CA LEU A 105 16.05 -5.02 -1.31
C LEU A 105 15.31 -3.76 -1.76
N ARG A 106 15.64 -3.24 -2.93
CA ARG A 106 14.96 -2.09 -3.52
C ARG A 106 13.44 -2.37 -3.61
N ASN A 107 13.04 -3.49 -4.22
CA ASN A 107 11.65 -3.83 -4.44
C ASN A 107 10.84 -3.97 -3.14
N THR A 108 11.46 -4.52 -2.10
CA THR A 108 10.77 -4.80 -0.83
C THR A 108 10.85 -3.63 0.16
N PHE A 109 12.04 -3.02 0.33
CA PHE A 109 12.26 -2.06 1.42
C PHE A 109 11.95 -0.61 1.06
N ARG A 110 11.71 -0.27 -0.20
CA ARG A 110 11.30 1.09 -0.59
C ARG A 110 10.02 1.55 0.11
N GLY A 111 9.05 0.66 0.30
CA GLY A 111 7.83 0.95 1.05
C GLY A 111 8.11 1.26 2.53
N PHE A 112 8.96 0.46 3.20
CA PHE A 112 9.37 0.70 4.59
C PHE A 112 10.08 2.05 4.73
N ILE A 113 11.03 2.37 3.84
CA ILE A 113 11.73 3.66 3.84
C ILE A 113 10.72 4.80 3.69
N PHE A 114 9.76 4.66 2.78
CA PHE A 114 8.73 5.66 2.57
C PHE A 114 7.79 5.81 3.78
N PHE A 115 7.41 4.72 4.43
CA PHE A 115 6.67 4.75 5.71
C PHE A 115 7.41 5.58 6.76
N PHE A 116 8.70 5.32 6.96
CA PHE A 116 9.51 6.08 7.90
C PHE A 116 9.62 7.55 7.51
N ALA A 117 9.73 7.86 6.24
CA ALA A 117 9.75 9.24 5.75
C ALA A 117 8.42 9.95 6.04
N CYS A 118 7.28 9.32 5.74
CA CYS A 118 5.96 9.86 6.03
C CYS A 118 5.78 10.16 7.53
N VAL A 119 6.10 9.20 8.40
CA VAL A 119 5.99 9.36 9.85
C VAL A 119 6.93 10.46 10.37
N THR A 120 8.14 10.58 9.80
CA THR A 120 9.15 11.54 10.26
C THR A 120 8.88 12.96 9.80
N TYR A 121 8.43 13.14 8.56
CA TYR A 121 8.36 14.47 7.95
C TYR A 121 6.95 15.05 7.88
N LEU A 122 5.89 14.22 7.82
CA LEU A 122 4.51 14.71 7.78
C LEU A 122 3.96 15.00 9.18
N ARG A 123 2.99 15.92 9.22
CA ARG A 123 2.24 16.31 10.43
C ARG A 123 0.75 16.10 10.18
N LYS A 124 -0.04 16.01 11.25
CA LYS A 124 -1.49 15.83 11.13
C LYS A 124 -2.16 16.99 10.38
N GLU A 125 -1.63 18.20 10.50
CA GLU A 125 -2.12 19.41 9.85
C GLU A 125 -1.94 19.38 8.31
N ASP A 126 -1.04 18.54 7.81
CA ASP A 126 -0.78 18.35 6.38
C ASP A 126 -1.81 17.44 5.74
N LEU A 127 -2.32 16.46 6.49
CA LEU A 127 -3.15 15.38 5.97
C LEU A 127 -4.41 15.84 5.24
N PRO A 128 -5.20 16.83 5.73
CA PRO A 128 -6.39 17.26 5.01
C PRO A 128 -6.09 17.73 3.59
N ARG A 129 -5.01 18.51 3.41
CA ARG A 129 -4.59 19.01 2.09
C ARG A 129 -4.08 17.91 1.18
N VAL A 130 -3.29 16.98 1.75
CA VAL A 130 -2.73 15.84 1.00
C VAL A 130 -3.86 14.93 0.52
N ILE A 131 -4.77 14.57 1.41
CA ILE A 131 -5.87 13.66 1.07
C ILE A 131 -6.90 14.34 0.14
N ASP A 132 -7.15 15.65 0.30
CA ASP A 132 -8.00 16.39 -0.64
C ASP A 132 -7.40 16.43 -2.06
N ALA A 133 -6.09 16.59 -2.18
CA ALA A 133 -5.40 16.50 -3.47
C ALA A 133 -5.49 15.08 -4.06
N LEU A 134 -5.33 14.04 -3.23
CA LEU A 134 -5.52 12.64 -3.66
C LEU A 134 -6.97 12.37 -4.07
N LEU A 135 -7.97 12.97 -3.41
CA LEU A 135 -9.37 12.87 -3.82
C LEU A 135 -9.61 13.47 -5.22
N MET A 136 -8.98 14.60 -5.51
CA MET A 136 -9.06 15.19 -6.87
C MET A 136 -8.43 14.24 -7.90
N LEU A 137 -7.29 13.64 -7.58
CA LEU A 137 -6.68 12.62 -8.44
C LEU A 137 -7.55 11.37 -8.59
N GLN A 138 -8.32 10.98 -7.55
CA GLN A 138 -9.28 9.88 -7.67
C GLN A 138 -10.40 10.19 -8.66
N VAL A 139 -10.92 11.41 -8.65
CA VAL A 139 -11.93 11.84 -9.64
C VAL A 139 -11.34 11.79 -11.05
N VAL A 140 -10.10 12.25 -11.24
CA VAL A 140 -9.40 12.12 -12.53
C VAL A 140 -9.24 10.64 -12.90
N SER A 141 -8.86 9.79 -11.93
CA SER A 141 -8.72 8.34 -12.14
C SER A 141 -10.05 7.69 -12.58
N LEU A 142 -11.18 8.16 -12.05
CA LEU A 142 -12.50 7.69 -12.48
C LEU A 142 -12.74 7.99 -13.96
N PHE A 143 -12.49 9.23 -14.40
CA PHE A 143 -12.69 9.58 -15.82
C PHE A 143 -11.75 8.80 -16.74
N LEU A 144 -10.48 8.60 -16.34
CA LEU A 144 -9.55 7.77 -17.09
C LEU A 144 -9.99 6.29 -17.13
N ALA A 145 -10.49 5.74 -16.03
CA ALA A 145 -10.98 4.36 -16.01
C ALA A 145 -12.21 4.18 -16.91
N LEU A 146 -13.12 5.16 -16.93
CA LEU A 146 -14.26 5.15 -17.83
C LEU A 146 -13.82 5.24 -19.31
N ASP A 147 -12.86 6.09 -19.62
CA ASP A 147 -12.26 6.20 -20.97
C ASP A 147 -11.57 4.89 -21.37
N GLN A 148 -10.75 4.34 -20.50
CA GLN A 148 -10.05 3.07 -20.73
C GLN A 148 -11.04 1.93 -21.01
N HIS A 149 -12.12 1.83 -20.25
CA HIS A 149 -13.10 0.75 -20.42
C HIS A 149 -14.01 0.98 -21.64
N PHE A 150 -14.71 2.13 -21.70
CA PHE A 150 -15.78 2.35 -22.70
C PHE A 150 -15.27 2.87 -24.05
N VAL A 151 -14.14 3.60 -24.09
CA VAL A 151 -13.59 4.15 -25.33
C VAL A 151 -12.50 3.27 -25.89
N LEU A 152 -11.55 2.81 -25.02
CA LEU A 152 -10.44 1.97 -25.46
C LEU A 152 -10.76 0.48 -25.44
N GLY A 153 -11.91 0.06 -24.86
CA GLY A 153 -12.34 -1.34 -24.78
C GLY A 153 -11.44 -2.22 -23.90
N LEU A 154 -10.80 -1.63 -22.88
CA LEU A 154 -10.02 -2.41 -21.93
C LEU A 154 -10.93 -3.06 -20.90
N ASP A 155 -10.73 -4.34 -20.63
CA ASP A 155 -11.50 -5.12 -19.68
C ASP A 155 -10.72 -5.49 -18.44
N MET A 156 -11.45 -5.81 -17.36
CA MET A 156 -10.93 -6.38 -16.11
C MET A 156 -9.74 -5.60 -15.55
N ASP A 157 -8.73 -6.32 -15.07
CA ASP A 157 -7.49 -5.81 -14.49
C ASP A 157 -6.68 -4.88 -15.44
N SER A 158 -7.06 -4.82 -16.71
CA SER A 158 -6.43 -3.92 -17.70
C SER A 158 -6.85 -2.46 -17.51
N THR A 159 -7.97 -2.19 -16.83
CA THR A 159 -8.47 -0.87 -16.52
C THR A 159 -7.92 -0.41 -15.17
N GLY A 160 -6.96 0.50 -15.15
CA GLY A 160 -6.33 0.97 -13.91
C GLY A 160 -6.47 2.48 -13.64
N GLY A 161 -7.14 3.23 -14.50
CA GLY A 161 -7.26 4.68 -14.37
C GLY A 161 -5.89 5.36 -14.32
N LEU A 162 -5.59 6.11 -13.26
CA LEU A 162 -4.28 6.75 -13.04
C LEU A 162 -3.13 5.75 -12.84
N PHE A 163 -3.43 4.51 -12.50
CA PHE A 163 -2.39 3.48 -12.30
C PHE A 163 -2.01 2.77 -13.61
N GLY A 164 -2.51 3.27 -14.74
CA GLY A 164 -2.14 2.83 -16.06
C GLY A 164 -2.85 1.55 -16.51
N ARG A 165 -2.59 1.18 -17.77
CA ARG A 165 -3.18 0.00 -18.40
C ARG A 165 -2.50 -1.27 -17.90
N GLY A 166 -3.30 -2.27 -17.50
CA GLY A 166 -2.79 -3.55 -16.99
C GLY A 166 -2.31 -3.50 -15.52
N ASN A 167 -2.69 -2.47 -14.76
CA ASN A 167 -2.28 -2.32 -13.37
C ASN A 167 -3.46 -1.94 -12.45
N GLY A 168 -4.61 -2.57 -12.66
CA GLY A 168 -5.83 -2.38 -11.87
C GLY A 168 -5.60 -2.55 -10.36
N ALA A 169 -4.75 -3.50 -9.97
CA ALA A 169 -4.45 -3.76 -8.56
C ALA A 169 -3.97 -2.51 -7.77
N GLY A 170 -3.40 -1.50 -8.45
CA GLY A 170 -2.99 -0.23 -7.84
C GLY A 170 -4.15 0.62 -7.32
N VAL A 171 -5.34 0.43 -7.87
CA VAL A 171 -6.57 1.13 -7.48
C VAL A 171 -6.98 0.78 -6.04
N ASN A 172 -6.75 -0.47 -5.61
CA ASN A 172 -7.22 -0.98 -4.32
C ASN A 172 -6.69 -0.22 -3.10
N PRO A 173 -5.37 -0.05 -2.90
CA PRO A 173 -4.84 0.70 -1.76
C PRO A 173 -5.22 2.19 -1.83
N PHE A 174 -5.39 2.75 -3.02
CA PHE A 174 -5.79 4.13 -3.22
C PHE A 174 -7.25 4.37 -2.78
N ASN A 175 -8.16 3.52 -3.25
CA ASN A 175 -9.58 3.57 -2.87
C ASN A 175 -9.76 3.30 -1.38
N ALA A 176 -9.08 2.31 -0.82
CA ALA A 176 -9.12 1.99 0.61
C ALA A 176 -8.64 3.17 1.47
N LEU A 177 -7.53 3.82 1.09
CA LEU A 177 -7.00 4.99 1.78
C LEU A 177 -8.03 6.12 1.86
N LEU A 178 -8.57 6.52 0.72
CA LEU A 178 -9.50 7.66 0.63
C LEU A 178 -10.81 7.37 1.34
N PHE A 179 -11.38 6.19 1.14
CA PHE A 179 -12.59 5.79 1.84
C PHE A 179 -12.37 5.73 3.35
N ALA A 180 -11.33 5.07 3.85
CA ALA A 180 -11.03 4.97 5.28
C ALA A 180 -10.84 6.35 5.91
N TYR A 181 -10.10 7.24 5.25
CA TYR A 181 -9.88 8.59 5.76
C TYR A 181 -11.18 9.39 5.85
N TYR A 182 -11.95 9.52 4.75
CA TYR A 182 -13.17 10.31 4.75
C TYR A 182 -14.28 9.69 5.61
N PHE A 183 -14.37 8.38 5.68
CA PHE A 183 -15.32 7.69 6.56
C PHE A 183 -15.04 8.03 8.03
N ASN A 184 -13.83 7.81 8.52
CA ASN A 184 -13.48 8.03 9.92
C ASN A 184 -13.45 9.52 10.32
N THR A 185 -12.99 10.41 9.43
CA THR A 185 -13.02 11.86 9.69
C THR A 185 -14.42 12.45 9.63
N TYR A 186 -15.33 11.90 8.83
CA TYR A 186 -16.75 12.24 8.89
C TYR A 186 -17.38 11.78 10.22
N LEU A 187 -17.08 10.57 10.70
CA LEU A 187 -17.57 10.08 11.99
C LEU A 187 -17.14 10.98 13.17
N SER A 188 -15.93 11.50 13.13
CA SER A 188 -15.44 12.44 14.16
C SER A 188 -16.02 13.87 14.02
N GLY A 189 -16.63 14.19 12.89
CA GLY A 189 -17.20 15.49 12.58
C GLY A 189 -16.25 16.49 11.95
N ASN A 190 -15.07 16.06 11.55
CA ASN A 190 -14.03 16.92 11.02
C ASN A 190 -14.12 17.11 9.50
N GLN A 191 -14.94 16.31 8.81
CA GLN A 191 -15.13 16.38 7.35
C GLN A 191 -16.62 16.38 6.96
N SER A 192 -16.92 16.90 5.78
CA SER A 192 -18.27 16.94 5.23
C SER A 192 -18.68 15.61 4.63
N ILE A 193 -19.97 15.31 4.68
CA ILE A 193 -20.55 14.12 4.05
C ILE A 193 -20.36 14.12 2.53
N LYS A 194 -20.25 15.30 1.89
CA LYS A 194 -20.04 15.42 0.44
C LYS A 194 -18.74 14.75 0.00
N LYS A 195 -17.63 14.97 0.73
CA LYS A 195 -16.33 14.35 0.40
C LYS A 195 -16.37 12.84 0.59
N LEU A 196 -17.08 12.35 1.62
CA LEU A 196 -17.31 10.91 1.80
C LEU A 196 -18.06 10.31 0.61
N ILE A 197 -19.14 10.96 0.19
CA ILE A 197 -19.94 10.49 -0.96
C ILE A 197 -19.08 10.48 -2.24
N VAL A 198 -18.34 11.55 -2.52
CA VAL A 198 -17.47 11.63 -3.71
C VAL A 198 -16.44 10.51 -3.69
N SER A 199 -15.71 10.34 -2.56
CA SER A 199 -14.69 9.29 -2.44
C SER A 199 -15.31 7.89 -2.62
N LEU A 200 -16.42 7.62 -1.94
CA LEU A 200 -17.08 6.32 -1.99
C LEU A 200 -17.62 6.00 -3.41
N THR A 201 -18.33 6.95 -4.01
CA THR A 201 -18.91 6.76 -5.36
C THR A 201 -17.82 6.58 -6.41
N SER A 202 -16.78 7.43 -6.39
CA SER A 202 -15.64 7.29 -7.32
C SER A 202 -14.94 5.94 -7.15
N SER A 203 -14.66 5.54 -5.89
CA SER A 203 -14.02 4.24 -5.61
C SER A 203 -14.83 3.05 -6.13
N LEU A 204 -16.12 3.03 -5.85
CA LEU A 204 -16.98 1.91 -6.24
C LEU A 204 -17.22 1.85 -7.75
N LEU A 205 -17.33 3.00 -8.42
CA LEU A 205 -17.42 3.04 -9.87
C LEU A 205 -16.13 2.55 -10.54
N ILE A 206 -14.97 3.01 -10.07
CA ILE A 206 -13.68 2.52 -10.59
C ILE A 206 -13.58 1.00 -10.33
N ALA A 207 -13.90 0.54 -9.12
CA ALA A 207 -13.82 -0.87 -8.77
C ALA A 207 -14.78 -1.74 -9.60
N ALA A 208 -15.97 -1.24 -9.92
CA ALA A 208 -16.94 -1.96 -10.75
C ALA A 208 -16.47 -2.04 -12.21
N VAL A 209 -15.92 -0.95 -12.77
CA VAL A 209 -15.46 -0.88 -14.16
C VAL A 209 -14.15 -1.65 -14.36
N ALA A 210 -13.25 -1.61 -13.37
CA ALA A 210 -11.97 -2.33 -13.39
C ALA A 210 -12.06 -3.76 -12.84
N GLU A 211 -13.26 -4.24 -12.47
CA GLU A 211 -13.49 -5.57 -11.87
C GLU A 211 -12.70 -5.82 -10.56
N GLU A 212 -12.41 -4.76 -9.81
CA GLU A 212 -11.61 -4.85 -8.58
C GLU A 212 -12.44 -5.31 -7.37
N LYS A 213 -12.71 -6.61 -7.33
CA LYS A 213 -13.55 -7.29 -6.31
C LYS A 213 -13.12 -6.99 -4.88
N ILE A 214 -11.81 -6.96 -4.64
CA ILE A 214 -11.25 -6.79 -3.31
C ILE A 214 -11.61 -5.42 -2.70
N THR A 215 -11.81 -4.38 -3.49
CA THR A 215 -12.23 -3.05 -3.01
C THR A 215 -13.50 -3.15 -2.16
N PHE A 216 -14.49 -3.95 -2.59
CA PHE A 216 -15.73 -4.14 -1.83
C PHE A 216 -15.46 -4.80 -0.48
N VAL A 217 -14.60 -5.82 -0.45
CA VAL A 217 -14.20 -6.51 0.79
C VAL A 217 -13.45 -5.57 1.71
N LEU A 218 -12.49 -4.79 1.20
CA LEU A 218 -11.73 -3.81 1.98
C LEU A 218 -12.65 -2.75 2.59
N PHE A 219 -13.69 -2.31 1.88
CA PHE A 219 -14.66 -1.34 2.41
C PHE A 219 -15.48 -1.93 3.55
N VAL A 220 -15.94 -3.18 3.43
CA VAL A 220 -16.60 -3.87 4.54
C VAL A 220 -15.68 -3.96 5.76
N VAL A 221 -14.42 -4.32 5.58
CA VAL A 221 -13.41 -4.38 6.67
C VAL A 221 -13.23 -3.00 7.31
N ILE A 222 -13.09 -1.93 6.53
CA ILE A 222 -12.95 -0.56 7.03
C ILE A 222 -14.18 -0.17 7.87
N ILE A 223 -15.39 -0.46 7.39
CA ILE A 223 -16.64 -0.19 8.10
C ILE A 223 -16.67 -0.97 9.43
N LEU A 224 -16.40 -2.28 9.39
CA LEU A 224 -16.43 -3.13 10.59
C LEU A 224 -15.41 -2.68 11.65
N VAL A 225 -14.17 -2.38 11.26
CA VAL A 225 -13.15 -1.88 12.20
C VAL A 225 -13.58 -0.53 12.78
N SER A 226 -14.13 0.35 11.95
CA SER A 226 -14.62 1.65 12.41
C SER A 226 -15.82 1.51 13.36
N LEU A 227 -16.75 0.59 13.10
CA LEU A 227 -17.88 0.26 13.98
C LEU A 227 -17.41 -0.24 15.35
N LEU A 228 -16.43 -1.14 15.37
CA LEU A 228 -15.89 -1.73 16.59
C LEU A 228 -15.13 -0.72 17.45
N LEU A 229 -14.46 0.25 16.84
CA LEU A 229 -13.60 1.20 17.53
C LEU A 229 -14.23 2.58 17.76
N THR A 230 -15.41 2.85 17.19
CA THR A 230 -16.11 4.14 17.31
C THR A 230 -17.40 3.98 18.13
N ARG A 231 -17.73 4.97 18.95
CA ARG A 231 -19.02 4.96 19.68
C ARG A 231 -20.19 5.19 18.72
N ALA A 232 -21.32 4.54 19.00
CA ALA A 232 -22.54 4.71 18.24
C ALA A 232 -22.96 6.21 18.17
N SER A 233 -23.30 6.67 16.98
CA SER A 233 -23.72 8.04 16.71
C SER A 233 -24.64 8.10 15.49
N LYS A 234 -25.45 9.17 15.38
CA LYS A 234 -26.30 9.39 14.17
C LYS A 234 -25.46 9.48 12.90
N ARG A 235 -24.22 10.02 12.98
CA ARG A 235 -23.30 10.08 11.83
C ARG A 235 -22.83 8.68 11.40
N LEU A 236 -22.60 7.78 12.37
CA LEU A 236 -22.22 6.41 12.08
C LEU A 236 -23.34 5.69 11.29
N VAL A 237 -24.58 5.79 11.77
CA VAL A 237 -25.74 5.20 11.06
C VAL A 237 -25.87 5.76 9.65
N ALA A 238 -25.78 7.09 9.49
CA ALA A 238 -25.85 7.74 8.18
C ALA A 238 -24.71 7.28 7.25
N ALA A 239 -23.46 7.21 7.75
CA ALA A 239 -22.32 6.79 6.96
C ALA A 239 -22.42 5.33 6.51
N VAL A 240 -22.86 4.44 7.40
CA VAL A 240 -23.08 3.01 7.07
C VAL A 240 -24.20 2.86 6.05
N LEU A 241 -25.32 3.58 6.23
CA LEU A 241 -26.43 3.54 5.26
C LEU A 241 -25.99 4.00 3.87
N ILE A 242 -25.24 5.10 3.79
CA ILE A 242 -24.68 5.59 2.51
C ILE A 242 -23.74 4.56 1.90
N ALA A 243 -22.87 3.94 2.71
CA ALA A 243 -21.93 2.94 2.23
C ALA A 243 -22.65 1.68 1.71
N VAL A 244 -23.71 1.24 2.40
CA VAL A 244 -24.55 0.10 1.96
C VAL A 244 -25.26 0.43 0.64
N VAL A 245 -25.91 1.60 0.54
CA VAL A 245 -26.61 2.01 -0.69
C VAL A 245 -25.63 2.11 -1.86
N ALA A 246 -24.49 2.78 -1.66
CA ALA A 246 -23.46 2.90 -2.70
C ALA A 246 -22.84 1.53 -3.06
N GLY A 247 -22.63 0.66 -2.08
CA GLY A 247 -22.17 -0.70 -2.28
C GLY A 247 -23.13 -1.53 -3.13
N CYS A 248 -24.44 -1.46 -2.83
CA CYS A 248 -25.48 -2.11 -3.65
C CYS A 248 -25.47 -1.59 -5.09
N ILE A 249 -25.33 -0.28 -5.30
CA ILE A 249 -25.23 0.31 -6.65
C ILE A 249 -23.98 -0.21 -7.36
N GLY A 250 -22.80 -0.17 -6.70
CA GLY A 250 -21.56 -0.66 -7.28
C GLY A 250 -21.61 -2.15 -7.65
N LEU A 251 -22.19 -3.00 -6.78
CA LEU A 251 -22.39 -4.43 -7.07
C LEU A 251 -23.37 -4.66 -8.21
N ASN A 252 -24.41 -3.85 -8.36
CA ASN A 252 -25.32 -3.96 -9.51
C ASN A 252 -24.61 -3.55 -10.82
N ILE A 253 -23.76 -2.53 -10.80
CA ILE A 253 -22.94 -2.17 -11.96
C ILE A 253 -22.00 -3.31 -12.32
N LEU A 254 -21.30 -3.89 -11.33
CA LEU A 254 -20.43 -5.05 -11.52
C LEU A 254 -21.20 -6.23 -12.13
N ARG A 255 -22.43 -6.51 -11.65
CA ARG A 255 -23.31 -7.56 -12.18
C ARG A 255 -23.65 -7.35 -13.65
N ILE A 256 -23.89 -6.09 -14.05
CA ILE A 256 -24.22 -5.75 -15.45
C ILE A 256 -22.99 -5.90 -16.35
N LEU A 257 -21.82 -5.45 -15.89
CA LEU A 257 -20.59 -5.49 -16.67
C LEU A 257 -19.94 -6.90 -16.68
N TYR A 258 -19.95 -7.57 -15.52
CA TYR A 258 -19.25 -8.84 -15.30
C TYR A 258 -20.13 -9.81 -14.48
N PRO A 259 -21.17 -10.43 -15.08
CA PRO A 259 -22.11 -11.29 -14.33
C PRO A 259 -21.43 -12.50 -13.66
N GLU A 260 -20.49 -13.17 -14.32
CA GLU A 260 -19.75 -14.30 -13.75
C GLU A 260 -18.97 -13.90 -12.47
N MET A 261 -18.39 -12.71 -12.45
CA MET A 261 -17.66 -12.21 -11.30
C MET A 261 -18.58 -11.82 -10.13
N PHE A 262 -19.78 -11.35 -10.44
CA PHE A 262 -20.80 -11.11 -9.43
C PHE A 262 -21.24 -12.42 -8.75
N ASP A 263 -21.43 -13.48 -9.53
CA ASP A 263 -21.79 -14.80 -9.01
C ASP A 263 -20.70 -15.36 -8.10
N ILE A 264 -19.43 -15.27 -8.49
CA ILE A 264 -18.27 -15.63 -7.63
C ILE A 264 -18.28 -14.85 -6.30
N MET A 265 -18.60 -13.55 -6.31
CA MET A 265 -18.62 -12.73 -5.10
C MET A 265 -19.80 -13.00 -4.18
N THR A 266 -20.91 -13.50 -4.70
CA THR A 266 -22.15 -13.71 -3.96
C THR A 266 -22.40 -15.16 -3.56
N SER A 267 -21.69 -16.13 -4.17
CA SER A 267 -21.74 -17.55 -3.86
C SER A 267 -20.52 -17.98 -3.04
N PHE A 268 -20.76 -18.56 -1.86
CA PHE A 268 -19.66 -19.10 -1.02
C PHE A 268 -18.92 -20.27 -1.68
N ASP A 269 -19.64 -21.10 -2.45
CA ASP A 269 -19.05 -22.25 -3.13
C ASP A 269 -18.14 -21.81 -4.29
N GLU A 270 -18.60 -20.86 -5.11
CA GLU A 270 -17.81 -20.30 -6.22
C GLU A 270 -16.62 -19.49 -5.71
N MET A 271 -16.80 -18.71 -4.64
CA MET A 271 -15.72 -18.02 -3.96
C MET A 271 -14.67 -19.02 -3.45
N GLY A 272 -15.10 -20.11 -2.82
CA GLY A 272 -14.21 -21.17 -2.36
C GLY A 272 -13.43 -21.81 -3.51
N GLN A 273 -14.08 -22.13 -4.61
CA GLN A 273 -13.44 -22.63 -5.82
C GLN A 273 -12.45 -21.61 -6.41
N TYR A 274 -12.86 -20.37 -6.56
CA TYR A 274 -12.00 -19.28 -7.05
C TYR A 274 -10.72 -19.09 -6.23
N LEU A 275 -10.79 -19.26 -4.91
CA LEU A 275 -9.63 -19.11 -4.01
C LEU A 275 -8.69 -20.32 -4.03
N THR A 276 -9.23 -21.53 -4.29
CA THR A 276 -8.50 -22.80 -4.21
C THR A 276 -8.13 -23.37 -5.57
N SER A 277 -8.80 -22.95 -6.65
CA SER A 277 -8.51 -23.43 -8.00
C SER A 277 -7.17 -22.89 -8.51
N THR A 278 -6.47 -23.75 -9.20
CA THR A 278 -5.46 -23.35 -10.17
C THR A 278 -6.22 -22.86 -11.40
N HIS A 279 -6.32 -21.56 -11.62
CA HIS A 279 -7.07 -21.01 -12.75
C HIS A 279 -6.71 -21.68 -14.08
N ASP A 280 -7.68 -21.76 -15.01
CA ASP A 280 -7.67 -22.50 -16.29
C ASP A 280 -6.50 -22.24 -17.25
N VAL A 281 -5.58 -21.37 -16.94
CA VAL A 281 -4.31 -21.16 -17.65
C VAL A 281 -3.22 -22.15 -17.18
N GLY A 282 -3.62 -23.27 -16.64
CA GLY A 282 -2.87 -24.52 -16.51
C GLY A 282 -1.81 -24.60 -15.40
N TYR A 283 -1.24 -23.51 -14.85
CA TYR A 283 -0.11 -23.57 -13.91
C TYR A 283 -0.02 -22.43 -12.92
N VAL A 284 -1.09 -21.67 -12.66
CA VAL A 284 -1.09 -20.60 -11.64
C VAL A 284 -1.25 -21.22 -10.25
N LEU A 285 -0.39 -20.83 -9.31
CA LEU A 285 -0.52 -21.24 -7.92
C LEU A 285 -1.83 -20.70 -7.31
N PRO A 286 -2.61 -21.51 -6.57
CA PRO A 286 -3.85 -21.05 -5.95
C PRO A 286 -3.57 -19.99 -4.87
N ARG A 287 -4.52 -19.06 -4.67
CA ARG A 287 -4.39 -18.04 -3.62
C ARG A 287 -4.31 -18.64 -2.22
N VAL A 288 -5.13 -19.67 -1.98
CA VAL A 288 -5.13 -20.44 -0.72
C VAL A 288 -4.51 -21.81 -0.99
N GLY A 289 -3.60 -22.24 -0.11
CA GLY A 289 -2.92 -23.54 -0.25
C GLY A 289 -1.64 -23.54 -1.08
N ALA A 290 -1.13 -22.37 -1.50
CA ALA A 290 0.13 -22.30 -2.25
C ALA A 290 1.37 -22.79 -1.48
N PHE A 291 1.43 -22.58 -0.17
CA PHE A 291 2.61 -22.95 0.65
C PHE A 291 2.98 -24.43 0.59
N PRO A 292 2.05 -25.38 0.78
CA PRO A 292 2.36 -26.80 0.60
C PRO A 292 2.89 -27.13 -0.80
N ILE A 293 2.34 -26.49 -1.84
CA ILE A 293 2.76 -26.68 -3.23
C ILE A 293 4.18 -26.16 -3.42
N ILE A 294 4.46 -24.90 -3.03
CA ILE A 294 5.78 -24.29 -3.10
C ILE A 294 6.80 -25.14 -2.31
N LYS A 295 6.45 -25.57 -1.09
CA LYS A 295 7.31 -26.44 -0.28
C LYS A 295 7.65 -27.74 -1.01
N LYS A 296 6.65 -28.42 -1.56
CA LYS A 296 6.85 -29.68 -2.28
C LYS A 296 7.70 -29.50 -3.53
N MET A 297 7.48 -28.44 -4.30
CA MET A 297 8.18 -28.20 -5.58
C MET A 297 9.60 -27.70 -5.40
N PHE A 298 9.86 -26.80 -4.43
CA PHE A 298 11.11 -26.04 -4.37
C PHE A 298 11.95 -26.35 -3.14
N PHE A 299 11.35 -26.76 -2.02
CA PHE A 299 12.07 -26.98 -0.78
C PHE A 299 12.31 -28.48 -0.52
N GLY A 300 11.38 -29.34 -0.93
CA GLY A 300 11.45 -30.79 -0.69
C GLY A 300 11.54 -31.09 0.82
N SER A 301 12.54 -31.88 1.21
CA SER A 301 12.86 -32.21 2.59
C SER A 301 13.95 -31.30 3.20
N ASP A 302 14.45 -30.31 2.46
CA ASP A 302 15.48 -29.40 2.93
C ASP A 302 14.92 -28.46 4.01
N PHE A 303 15.41 -28.62 5.23
CA PHE A 303 14.99 -27.84 6.39
C PHE A 303 15.36 -26.37 6.28
N LEU A 304 16.56 -26.05 5.77
CA LEU A 304 17.02 -24.66 5.60
C LEU A 304 16.19 -23.94 4.55
N LYS A 305 15.91 -24.58 3.41
CA LYS A 305 15.00 -24.00 2.42
C LYS A 305 13.58 -23.85 2.93
N THR A 306 13.12 -24.78 3.79
CA THR A 306 11.80 -24.65 4.41
C THR A 306 11.72 -23.42 5.32
N LEU A 307 12.81 -23.09 6.05
CA LEU A 307 12.84 -21.91 6.92
C LEU A 307 13.14 -20.62 6.17
N PHE A 308 14.12 -20.61 5.27
CA PHE A 308 14.67 -19.41 4.64
C PHE A 308 14.34 -19.26 3.16
N GLY A 309 13.65 -20.24 2.54
CA GLY A 309 13.28 -20.19 1.12
C GLY A 309 14.44 -20.51 0.17
N VAL A 310 14.28 -20.13 -1.08
CA VAL A 310 15.25 -20.35 -2.14
C VAL A 310 16.24 -19.19 -2.32
N GLY A 311 16.18 -18.20 -1.45
CA GLY A 311 17.03 -17.01 -1.46
C GLY A 311 16.31 -15.75 -1.92
N PHE A 312 16.35 -14.73 -1.06
CA PHE A 312 15.75 -13.42 -1.33
C PHE A 312 16.46 -12.73 -2.50
N GLY A 313 15.75 -12.59 -3.61
CA GLY A 313 16.23 -12.08 -4.89
C GLY A 313 16.24 -13.11 -6.03
N ASN A 314 16.23 -14.40 -5.72
CA ASN A 314 16.22 -15.44 -6.73
C ASN A 314 14.86 -15.57 -7.46
N GLY A 315 13.77 -15.09 -6.89
CA GLY A 315 12.43 -15.04 -7.48
C GLY A 315 12.09 -13.72 -8.17
N GLU A 316 13.00 -12.76 -8.20
CA GLU A 316 12.77 -11.42 -8.76
C GLU A 316 12.80 -11.40 -10.29
N THR A 317 12.14 -10.38 -10.87
CA THR A 317 12.24 -10.08 -12.30
C THR A 317 12.54 -8.61 -12.54
N SER A 318 13.01 -8.30 -13.74
CA SER A 318 13.32 -6.96 -14.20
C SER A 318 13.27 -6.91 -15.73
N SER A 319 13.16 -5.70 -16.29
CA SER A 319 13.43 -5.43 -17.70
C SER A 319 14.90 -5.64 -18.07
N PHE A 320 15.80 -5.62 -17.09
CA PHE A 320 17.22 -5.92 -17.28
C PHE A 320 17.48 -7.41 -17.06
N SER A 321 17.96 -8.13 -18.08
CA SER A 321 18.17 -9.58 -18.03
C SER A 321 19.08 -10.04 -16.90
N PHE A 322 20.09 -9.26 -16.52
CA PHE A 322 21.03 -9.58 -15.44
C PHE A 322 20.41 -9.43 -14.03
N LEU A 323 19.21 -8.82 -13.91
CA LEU A 323 18.40 -8.69 -12.69
C LEU A 323 17.21 -9.66 -12.68
N VAL A 324 17.17 -10.61 -13.59
CA VAL A 324 16.18 -11.70 -13.58
C VAL A 324 16.72 -12.86 -12.76
N GLY A 325 16.01 -13.20 -11.69
CA GLY A 325 16.38 -14.29 -10.80
C GLY A 325 16.20 -15.67 -11.46
N PRO A 326 17.02 -16.68 -11.12
CA PRO A 326 17.00 -18.00 -11.73
C PRO A 326 15.65 -18.72 -11.55
N TYR A 327 14.98 -18.53 -10.41
CA TYR A 327 13.66 -19.12 -10.18
C TYR A 327 12.58 -18.44 -11.00
N TYR A 328 12.68 -17.13 -11.25
CA TYR A 328 11.76 -16.48 -12.16
C TYR A 328 11.97 -16.92 -13.61
N ALA A 329 13.22 -17.02 -14.03
CA ALA A 329 13.55 -17.48 -15.39
C ALA A 329 13.02 -18.90 -15.68
N ALA A 330 13.07 -19.78 -14.66
CA ALA A 330 12.63 -21.17 -14.80
C ALA A 330 11.13 -21.39 -14.53
N TYR A 331 10.55 -20.64 -13.58
CA TYR A 331 9.22 -20.92 -13.01
C TYR A 331 8.31 -19.69 -12.96
N GLY A 332 8.63 -18.62 -13.67
CA GLY A 332 7.81 -17.40 -13.72
C GLY A 332 6.39 -17.65 -14.24
N PHE A 333 6.20 -18.69 -15.05
CA PHE A 333 4.89 -19.12 -15.55
C PHE A 333 3.91 -19.56 -14.47
N LEU A 334 4.37 -19.90 -13.24
CA LEU A 334 3.53 -20.20 -12.08
C LEU A 334 2.88 -18.95 -11.48
N ASN A 335 3.25 -17.77 -11.93
CA ASN A 335 2.69 -16.48 -11.52
C ASN A 335 2.72 -16.22 -9.99
N TYR A 336 3.67 -16.83 -9.26
CA TYR A 336 3.81 -16.67 -7.81
C TYR A 336 4.02 -15.20 -7.39
N ARG A 337 4.43 -14.35 -8.32
CA ARG A 337 4.61 -12.92 -8.09
C ARG A 337 3.30 -12.11 -8.11
N TRP A 338 2.19 -12.70 -8.49
CA TRP A 338 0.89 -12.03 -8.42
C TRP A 338 0.43 -11.82 -6.98
N PHE A 339 0.99 -12.61 -6.03
CA PHE A 339 0.60 -12.55 -4.62
C PHE A 339 1.82 -12.36 -3.71
N THR A 340 1.76 -11.36 -2.82
CA THR A 340 2.87 -11.06 -1.90
C THR A 340 3.26 -12.26 -1.04
N HIS A 341 2.28 -13.02 -0.52
CA HIS A 341 2.56 -14.18 0.34
C HIS A 341 3.33 -15.29 -0.39
N GLN A 342 2.97 -15.60 -1.62
CA GLN A 342 3.65 -16.62 -2.41
C GLN A 342 5.08 -16.22 -2.73
N TRP A 343 5.25 -14.98 -3.15
CA TRP A 343 6.54 -14.43 -3.52
C TRP A 343 7.50 -14.40 -2.31
N VAL A 344 7.04 -13.85 -1.18
CA VAL A 344 7.86 -13.79 0.05
C VAL A 344 8.14 -15.20 0.58
N PHE A 345 7.16 -16.11 0.54
CA PHE A 345 7.33 -17.48 1.01
C PHE A 345 8.33 -18.27 0.13
N LEU A 346 8.24 -18.16 -1.18
CA LEU A 346 9.21 -18.78 -2.09
C LEU A 346 10.64 -18.31 -1.79
N GLU A 347 10.85 -17.00 -1.69
CA GLU A 347 12.18 -16.41 -1.51
C GLU A 347 12.73 -16.57 -0.09
N CYS A 348 11.89 -16.48 0.94
CA CYS A 348 12.34 -16.35 2.34
C CYS A 348 11.77 -17.43 3.28
N GLY A 349 11.01 -18.41 2.79
CA GLY A 349 10.47 -19.52 3.56
C GLY A 349 9.48 -19.09 4.64
N TYR A 350 9.21 -20.03 5.59
CA TYR A 350 8.29 -19.75 6.71
C TYR A 350 8.80 -18.62 7.59
N LEU A 351 10.08 -18.59 7.93
CA LEU A 351 10.64 -17.58 8.83
C LEU A 351 10.50 -16.20 8.22
N GLY A 352 10.88 -16.03 6.94
CA GLY A 352 10.74 -14.75 6.26
C GLY A 352 9.31 -14.29 6.14
N PHE A 353 8.38 -15.19 5.79
CA PHE A 353 6.97 -14.84 5.69
C PHE A 353 6.37 -14.39 7.02
N TYR A 354 6.60 -15.14 8.11
CA TYR A 354 6.06 -14.76 9.41
C TYR A 354 6.72 -13.50 9.98
N CYS A 355 8.01 -13.29 9.75
CA CYS A 355 8.67 -12.03 10.11
C CYS A 355 8.08 -10.84 9.32
N TYR A 356 7.82 -11.00 8.03
CA TYR A 356 7.17 -9.98 7.21
C TYR A 356 5.75 -9.65 7.72
N LEU A 357 4.95 -10.67 8.02
CA LEU A 357 3.60 -10.51 8.58
C LEU A 357 3.64 -9.85 9.96
N SER A 358 4.62 -10.19 10.80
CA SER A 358 4.77 -9.65 12.15
C SER A 358 4.97 -8.13 12.16
N PHE A 359 5.59 -7.55 11.13
CA PHE A 359 5.70 -6.10 10.99
C PHE A 359 4.31 -5.44 11.00
N PHE A 360 3.36 -5.91 10.20
CA PHE A 360 2.01 -5.35 10.14
C PHE A 360 1.26 -5.54 11.45
N ILE A 361 1.43 -6.70 12.09
CA ILE A 361 0.82 -6.97 13.41
C ILE A 361 1.38 -6.00 14.46
N ILE A 362 2.69 -5.75 14.49
CA ILE A 362 3.31 -4.82 15.43
C ILE A 362 2.87 -3.38 15.14
N VAL A 363 2.74 -2.99 13.88
CA VAL A 363 2.16 -1.70 13.48
C VAL A 363 0.75 -1.57 14.04
N LEU A 364 -0.12 -2.55 13.82
CA LEU A 364 -1.50 -2.56 14.34
C LEU A 364 -1.55 -2.46 15.87
N LEU A 365 -0.80 -3.30 16.57
CA LEU A 365 -0.74 -3.29 18.04
C LEU A 365 -0.24 -1.94 18.58
N THR A 366 0.73 -1.32 17.91
CA THR A 366 1.24 0.00 18.28
C THR A 366 0.16 1.08 18.12
N ILE A 367 -0.60 1.05 17.02
CA ILE A 367 -1.74 1.95 16.79
C ILE A 367 -2.82 1.74 17.86
N MET A 368 -3.19 0.47 18.13
CA MET A 368 -4.21 0.13 19.12
C MET A 368 -3.82 0.57 20.54
N LYS A 369 -2.54 0.48 20.90
CA LYS A 369 -2.03 1.00 22.16
C LYS A 369 -2.18 2.53 22.26
N LYS A 370 -1.85 3.26 21.18
CA LYS A 370 -2.00 4.72 21.11
C LYS A 370 -3.46 5.15 21.21
N LEU A 371 -4.40 4.37 20.66
CA LEU A 371 -5.82 4.72 20.63
C LEU A 371 -6.43 4.96 22.02
N ARG A 372 -5.86 4.36 23.06
CA ARG A 372 -6.34 4.49 24.45
C ARG A 372 -6.00 5.84 25.11
N SER A 373 -5.08 6.62 24.54
CA SER A 373 -4.48 7.81 25.19
C SER A 373 -4.64 9.12 24.41
N VAL A 374 -5.48 9.16 23.36
CA VAL A 374 -5.59 10.30 22.44
C VAL A 374 -6.96 10.98 22.48
N THR A 375 -7.02 12.21 21.96
CA THR A 375 -8.28 12.97 21.82
C THR A 375 -9.18 12.35 20.75
N ARG A 376 -10.49 12.68 20.77
CA ARG A 376 -11.48 12.17 19.81
C ARG A 376 -11.12 12.50 18.36
N GLU A 377 -10.52 13.65 18.11
CA GLU A 377 -10.09 14.05 16.77
C GLU A 377 -8.94 13.17 16.27
N GLU A 378 -7.99 12.88 17.13
CA GLU A 378 -6.85 12.02 16.84
C GLU A 378 -7.24 10.55 16.71
N GLN A 379 -8.31 10.11 17.41
CA GLN A 379 -8.85 8.77 17.31
C GLN A 379 -9.23 8.43 15.87
N SER A 380 -9.80 9.36 15.10
CA SER A 380 -10.21 9.10 13.71
C SER A 380 -9.06 8.68 12.81
N LEU A 381 -7.88 9.29 12.95
CA LEU A 381 -6.68 8.94 12.19
C LEU A 381 -6.08 7.60 12.64
N LEU A 382 -6.14 7.31 13.95
CA LEU A 382 -5.68 6.02 14.47
C LEU A 382 -6.59 4.88 14.04
N ILE A 383 -7.91 5.07 14.05
CA ILE A 383 -8.87 4.07 13.55
C ILE A 383 -8.67 3.86 12.04
N CYS A 384 -8.48 4.95 11.28
CA CYS A 384 -8.15 4.88 9.86
C CYS A 384 -6.87 4.06 9.63
N GLY A 385 -5.79 4.37 10.35
CA GLY A 385 -4.53 3.62 10.27
C GLY A 385 -4.67 2.15 10.67
N ALA A 386 -5.46 1.83 11.69
CA ALA A 386 -5.72 0.45 12.10
C ALA A 386 -6.48 -0.33 11.02
N ALA A 387 -7.56 0.26 10.47
CA ALA A 387 -8.34 -0.35 9.39
C ALA A 387 -7.47 -0.59 8.15
N LEU A 388 -6.67 0.39 7.75
CA LEU A 388 -5.78 0.27 6.60
C LEU A 388 -4.63 -0.73 6.83
N THR A 389 -4.18 -0.91 8.08
CA THR A 389 -3.22 -1.97 8.41
C THR A 389 -3.84 -3.35 8.22
N ILE A 390 -5.10 -3.55 8.63
CA ILE A 390 -5.82 -4.81 8.40
C ILE A 390 -6.04 -5.03 6.89
N CYS A 391 -6.41 -3.98 6.15
CA CYS A 391 -6.51 -4.04 4.69
C CYS A 391 -5.17 -4.44 4.03
N ALA A 392 -4.04 -3.91 4.51
CA ALA A 392 -2.71 -4.31 4.02
C ALA A 392 -2.41 -5.78 4.29
N VAL A 393 -2.79 -6.30 5.47
CA VAL A 393 -2.65 -7.75 5.78
C VAL A 393 -3.48 -8.59 4.81
N ILE A 394 -4.72 -8.23 4.52
CA ILE A 394 -5.57 -8.92 3.54
C ILE A 394 -4.93 -8.89 2.15
N SER A 395 -4.37 -7.75 1.75
CA SER A 395 -3.70 -7.58 0.46
C SER A 395 -2.46 -8.46 0.27
N ILE A 396 -1.82 -8.94 1.36
CA ILE A 396 -0.71 -9.91 1.29
C ILE A 396 -1.14 -11.17 0.52
N TRP A 397 -2.39 -11.65 0.75
CA TRP A 397 -2.93 -12.85 0.09
C TRP A 397 -3.62 -12.56 -1.23
N TYR A 398 -4.01 -11.30 -1.48
CA TYR A 398 -4.81 -10.98 -2.64
C TYR A 398 -3.99 -10.53 -3.86
N ASN A 399 -2.94 -9.74 -3.65
CA ASN A 399 -2.12 -9.20 -4.73
C ASN A 399 -0.66 -8.91 -4.29
N ALA A 400 0.13 -8.33 -5.20
CA ALA A 400 1.52 -7.97 -4.95
C ALA A 400 1.73 -6.48 -4.65
N THR A 401 0.70 -5.69 -4.35
CA THR A 401 0.79 -4.23 -4.16
C THR A 401 1.77 -3.80 -3.08
N LEU A 402 2.13 -4.70 -2.16
CA LEU A 402 3.12 -4.44 -1.11
C LEU A 402 4.59 -4.54 -1.59
N LYS A 403 4.84 -5.13 -2.75
CA LYS A 403 6.19 -5.27 -3.35
C LYS A 403 6.37 -4.50 -4.67
N VAL A 404 5.30 -4.12 -5.34
CA VAL A 404 5.33 -3.32 -6.57
C VAL A 404 5.26 -1.82 -6.27
N ASP A 405 5.23 -0.96 -7.29
CA ASP A 405 5.29 0.49 -7.15
C ASP A 405 4.15 1.07 -6.28
N MET A 406 3.02 0.39 -6.20
CA MET A 406 1.90 0.79 -5.33
C MET A 406 2.16 0.61 -3.83
N CYS A 407 3.27 0.00 -3.43
CA CYS A 407 3.64 -0.11 -2.02
C CYS A 407 3.72 1.26 -1.32
N TYR A 408 4.08 2.32 -2.03
CA TYR A 408 4.13 3.67 -1.47
C TYR A 408 2.78 4.12 -0.91
N LEU A 409 1.66 3.87 -1.61
CA LEU A 409 0.31 4.19 -1.12
C LEU A 409 -0.05 3.37 0.11
N THR A 410 0.23 2.07 0.09
CA THR A 410 -0.04 1.20 1.24
C THR A 410 0.77 1.64 2.45
N PHE A 411 2.06 1.89 2.31
CA PHE A 411 2.91 2.31 3.41
C PHE A 411 2.65 3.76 3.87
N PHE A 412 2.20 4.66 2.99
CA PHE A 412 1.63 5.95 3.40
C PHE A 412 0.38 5.75 4.26
N SER A 413 -0.51 4.85 3.86
CA SER A 413 -1.74 4.52 4.61
C SER A 413 -1.43 4.04 6.03
N LEU A 414 -0.44 3.16 6.20
CA LEU A 414 0.03 2.70 7.51
C LEU A 414 0.57 3.86 8.38
N SER A 415 1.21 4.85 7.75
CA SER A 415 1.83 5.98 8.45
C SER A 415 0.81 6.88 9.15
N LEU A 416 -0.47 6.89 8.72
CA LEU A 416 -1.52 7.72 9.32
C LEU A 416 -1.68 7.47 10.81
N GLY A 417 -1.54 6.22 11.27
CA GLY A 417 -1.57 5.85 12.68
C GLY A 417 -0.36 6.33 13.51
N PHE A 418 0.68 6.87 12.86
CA PHE A 418 1.90 7.34 13.52
C PHE A 418 2.12 8.85 13.42
N ILE A 419 1.46 9.52 12.48
CA ILE A 419 1.56 10.98 12.28
C ILE A 419 0.95 11.73 13.48
N VAL A 420 0.05 11.10 14.25
CA VAL A 420 -0.50 11.62 15.49
C VAL A 420 0.55 11.57 16.61
N PRO A 421 0.89 12.70 17.27
CA PRO A 421 1.86 12.72 18.37
C PRO A 421 1.38 11.86 19.54
N SER A 422 2.29 11.13 20.16
CA SER A 422 2.03 10.47 21.45
C SER A 422 1.89 11.52 22.56
N SER A 423 1.00 11.28 23.52
CA SER A 423 0.78 12.18 24.68
C SER A 423 2.06 12.46 25.48
N SER A 424 3.00 11.50 25.55
CA SER A 424 4.27 11.66 26.23
C SER A 424 5.21 12.69 25.57
N ASN A 425 5.07 12.96 24.28
CA ASN A 425 5.88 13.94 23.56
C ASN A 425 5.31 15.38 23.64
N ARG A 426 4.14 15.58 24.26
CA ARG A 426 3.57 16.92 24.46
C ARG A 426 4.22 17.68 25.61
N GLU A 427 4.78 16.98 26.60
CA GLU A 427 5.44 17.59 27.76
C GLU A 427 6.86 18.11 27.46
N THR A 428 7.53 17.57 26.44
CA THR A 428 8.89 17.98 26.06
C THR A 428 8.94 19.10 25.01
N SER A 429 7.79 19.54 24.51
CA SER A 429 7.70 20.61 23.49
C SER A 429 7.14 21.93 24.02
N LYS A 430 6.91 22.05 25.33
CA LYS A 430 6.67 23.29 26.07
C LYS A 430 7.96 23.72 26.75
#